data_80ea6f6013e09db41b1cbceffaf54096
#
_entry.id   80ea6f6013e09db41b1cbceffaf54096
#
_cell.length_a   1.000
_cell.length_b   1.000
_cell.length_c   1.000
_cell.angle_alpha   90.00
_cell.angle_beta   90.00
_cell.angle_gamma   90.00
#
_symmetry.space_group_name_H-M   'P 1'
#
loop_
_entity.id
_entity.type
_entity.pdbx_description
1 polymer ?
#
loop_
_entity_poly.entity_id
_entity_poly.type
_entity_poly.pdbx_seq_one_letter_code
_entity_poly.pdbx_strand_id
1 'polypeptide(L)'
;MNRYYLCIDLKTFFASVECVERGLDPFETDLVVADPDRCTTTICLAISPKMKKRGIRNRCRLFEIPKGINYIQAKPRMKKYIEYSSRIYGIYLKYVSKEDIHVYSIDEAFLDVTSYLSLYKMNPSELAKVIMKDIYETTGITATAGVGTNMYLAKIALDITAKHVSDNIGYLDVDKYKEELWHHIPLTDFWQIGKGIETRLNKLGIYDMYDIAHTDEGILYKEFGVNAKFLIDHSWGVEPCLISEIKKY
;
A
#
# COMPACT_ATOMS: atom_id res chain seq x y z
N MET A 1 3.67 24.34 10.04
CA MET A 1 3.48 23.10 10.83
C MET A 1 3.64 21.95 9.84
N ASN A 2 4.53 21.01 10.10
CA ASN A 2 4.68 19.85 9.24
C ASN A 2 3.41 18.98 9.33
N ARG A 3 2.88 18.55 8.18
CA ARG A 3 1.78 17.59 8.13
C ARG A 3 2.33 16.17 8.24
N TYR A 4 1.52 15.25 8.76
CA TYR A 4 1.85 13.84 8.85
C TYR A 4 0.67 12.98 8.42
N TYR A 5 0.95 12.07 7.50
CA TYR A 5 -0.02 11.13 6.96
C TYR A 5 0.44 9.71 7.26
N LEU A 6 -0.52 8.85 7.55
CA LEU A 6 -0.33 7.41 7.56
C LEU A 6 -0.98 6.83 6.31
N CYS A 7 -0.30 5.90 5.65
CA CYS A 7 -0.90 5.01 4.67
C CYS A 7 -0.85 3.60 5.26
N ILE A 8 -2.00 2.97 5.48
CA ILE A 8 -2.11 1.66 6.12
C ILE A 8 -2.67 0.67 5.11
N ASP A 9 -1.97 -0.45 4.90
CA ASP A 9 -2.34 -1.57 4.02
C ASP A 9 -2.50 -2.86 4.82
N LEU A 10 -3.57 -3.60 4.57
CA LEU A 10 -3.87 -4.86 5.23
C LEU A 10 -3.19 -6.02 4.50
N LYS A 11 -2.24 -6.68 5.16
CA LYS A 11 -1.41 -7.73 4.54
C LYS A 11 -2.23 -8.87 3.96
N THR A 12 -2.11 -9.08 2.64
CA THR A 12 -2.78 -10.19 1.93
C THR A 12 -4.26 -10.30 2.27
N PHE A 13 -4.95 -9.19 2.34
CA PHE A 13 -6.22 -9.00 3.03
C PHE A 13 -7.22 -10.15 2.84
N PHE A 14 -7.60 -10.49 1.60
CA PHE A 14 -8.59 -11.54 1.36
C PHE A 14 -8.15 -12.90 1.89
N ALA A 15 -6.88 -13.27 1.71
CA ALA A 15 -6.38 -14.53 2.21
C ALA A 15 -6.27 -14.55 3.74
N SER A 16 -5.89 -13.42 4.35
CA SER A 16 -5.86 -13.26 5.80
C SER A 16 -7.25 -13.39 6.41
N VAL A 17 -8.27 -12.74 5.82
CA VAL A 17 -9.67 -12.90 6.24
C VAL A 17 -10.12 -14.35 6.14
N GLU A 18 -9.79 -15.04 5.04
CA GLU A 18 -10.17 -16.45 4.87
C GLU A 18 -9.49 -17.39 5.89
N CYS A 19 -8.25 -17.09 6.28
CA CYS A 19 -7.57 -17.84 7.34
C CYS A 19 -8.23 -17.56 8.70
N VAL A 20 -8.40 -16.31 9.09
CA VAL A 20 -8.99 -15.91 10.38
C VAL A 20 -10.40 -16.47 10.57
N GLU A 21 -11.25 -16.41 9.54
CA GLU A 21 -12.61 -16.97 9.55
C GLU A 21 -12.65 -18.50 9.74
N ARG A 22 -11.53 -19.17 9.51
CA ARG A 22 -11.35 -20.62 9.73
C ARG A 22 -10.61 -20.95 11.03
N GLY A 23 -10.25 -19.94 11.82
CA GLY A 23 -9.42 -20.12 13.02
C GLY A 23 -7.97 -20.51 12.70
N LEU A 24 -7.45 -20.14 11.52
CA LEU A 24 -6.13 -20.49 11.04
C LEU A 24 -5.21 -19.26 11.06
N ASP A 25 -3.91 -19.49 11.34
CA ASP A 25 -2.90 -18.44 11.23
C ASP A 25 -2.52 -18.23 9.74
N PRO A 26 -2.66 -17.00 9.19
CA PRO A 26 -2.26 -16.69 7.82
C PRO A 26 -0.78 -16.93 7.53
N PHE A 27 0.09 -16.81 8.55
CA PHE A 27 1.54 -17.01 8.40
C PHE A 27 1.96 -18.48 8.42
N GLU A 28 1.08 -19.37 8.91
CA GLU A 28 1.33 -20.81 9.01
C GLU A 28 0.45 -21.65 8.07
N THR A 29 -0.48 -21.02 7.36
CA THR A 29 -1.42 -21.70 6.48
C THR A 29 -1.13 -21.46 5.01
N ASP A 30 -1.01 -22.50 4.22
CA ASP A 30 -0.99 -22.41 2.76
C ASP A 30 -2.43 -22.26 2.26
N LEU A 31 -2.80 -21.05 1.83
CA LEU A 31 -4.17 -20.73 1.36
C LEU A 31 -4.13 -19.79 0.17
N VAL A 32 -4.99 -20.05 -0.80
CA VAL A 32 -5.24 -19.17 -1.95
C VAL A 32 -6.72 -18.82 -2.03
N VAL A 33 -7.02 -17.59 -2.42
CA VAL A 33 -8.39 -17.15 -2.68
C VAL A 33 -8.62 -17.20 -4.18
N ALA A 34 -9.31 -18.25 -4.62
CA ALA A 34 -9.68 -18.47 -6.02
C ALA A 34 -10.97 -19.29 -6.09
N ASP A 35 -11.81 -19.03 -7.07
CA ASP A 35 -13.07 -19.74 -7.25
C ASP A 35 -12.80 -21.20 -7.66
N PRO A 36 -13.16 -22.21 -6.84
CA PRO A 36 -12.94 -23.61 -7.15
C PRO A 36 -13.81 -24.13 -8.31
N ASP A 37 -14.90 -23.43 -8.61
CA ASP A 37 -15.81 -23.80 -9.70
C ASP A 37 -15.27 -23.36 -11.09
N ARG A 38 -14.13 -22.67 -11.12
CA ARG A 38 -13.46 -22.23 -12.34
C ARG A 38 -12.25 -23.13 -12.69
N CYS A 39 -11.77 -23.00 -13.93
CA CYS A 39 -10.61 -23.74 -14.41
C CYS A 39 -9.28 -23.30 -13.76
N THR A 40 -8.25 -24.10 -13.96
CA THR A 40 -6.90 -23.86 -13.39
C THR A 40 -6.22 -22.59 -13.91
N THR A 41 -6.72 -21.98 -14.99
CA THR A 41 -6.25 -20.69 -15.52
C THR A 41 -6.77 -19.49 -14.71
N THR A 42 -7.64 -19.71 -13.72
CA THR A 42 -8.18 -18.68 -12.84
C THR A 42 -7.05 -17.99 -12.06
N ILE A 43 -7.14 -16.67 -11.99
CA ILE A 43 -6.21 -15.85 -11.20
C ILE A 43 -6.56 -15.96 -9.71
N CYS A 44 -5.57 -16.22 -8.88
CA CYS A 44 -5.69 -16.12 -7.43
C CYS A 44 -5.85 -14.63 -7.04
N LEU A 45 -6.98 -14.28 -6.44
CA LEU A 45 -7.24 -12.90 -5.97
C LEU A 45 -6.30 -12.50 -4.84
N ALA A 46 -5.95 -13.46 -3.97
CA ALA A 46 -4.96 -13.32 -2.93
C ALA A 46 -4.35 -14.68 -2.58
N ILE A 47 -3.17 -14.64 -1.99
CA ILE A 47 -2.50 -15.81 -1.41
C ILE A 47 -2.03 -15.47 0.00
N SER A 48 -1.94 -16.46 0.88
CA SER A 48 -1.50 -16.25 2.26
C SER A 48 -0.04 -15.79 2.33
N PRO A 49 0.37 -15.13 3.44
CA PRO A 49 1.76 -14.77 3.67
C PRO A 49 2.71 -15.98 3.60
N LYS A 50 2.28 -17.16 4.07
CA LYS A 50 3.04 -18.40 3.98
C LYS A 50 3.31 -18.80 2.52
N MET A 51 2.30 -18.74 1.66
CA MET A 51 2.47 -18.99 0.21
C MET A 51 3.44 -18.01 -0.42
N LYS A 52 3.39 -16.71 -0.05
CA LYS A 52 4.37 -15.71 -0.51
C LYS A 52 5.79 -16.06 -0.07
N LYS A 53 6.00 -16.50 1.18
CA LYS A 53 7.31 -16.96 1.68
C LYS A 53 7.85 -18.15 0.90
N ARG A 54 7.00 -18.99 0.33
CA ARG A 54 7.39 -20.10 -0.56
C ARG A 54 7.73 -19.64 -1.98
N GLY A 55 7.74 -18.35 -2.26
CA GLY A 55 8.04 -17.79 -3.58
C GLY A 55 6.86 -17.79 -4.56
N ILE A 56 5.65 -18.10 -4.10
CA ILE A 56 4.47 -18.00 -4.96
C ILE A 56 4.12 -16.53 -5.17
N ARG A 57 3.98 -16.15 -6.44
CA ARG A 57 3.69 -14.77 -6.81
C ARG A 57 2.22 -14.42 -6.52
N ASN A 58 1.98 -13.25 -5.94
CA ASN A 58 0.62 -12.74 -5.80
C ASN A 58 -0.05 -12.59 -7.19
N ARG A 59 -1.37 -12.84 -7.26
CA ARG A 59 -2.14 -12.84 -8.51
C ARG A 59 -1.63 -13.85 -9.54
N CYS A 60 -0.94 -14.93 -9.11
CA CYS A 60 -0.62 -16.06 -9.98
C CYS A 60 -1.90 -16.76 -10.45
N ARG A 61 -1.79 -17.55 -11.50
CA ARG A 61 -2.85 -18.48 -11.91
C ARG A 61 -2.71 -19.79 -11.12
N LEU A 62 -3.80 -20.49 -10.87
CA LEU A 62 -3.77 -21.74 -10.10
C LEU A 62 -2.78 -22.77 -10.64
N PHE A 63 -2.65 -22.90 -11.98
CA PHE A 63 -1.70 -23.84 -12.58
C PHE A 63 -0.24 -23.46 -12.40
N GLU A 64 0.07 -22.21 -12.04
CA GLU A 64 1.43 -21.74 -11.77
C GLU A 64 1.92 -22.15 -10.37
N ILE A 65 1.01 -22.61 -9.49
CA ILE A 65 1.36 -23.11 -8.18
C ILE A 65 2.02 -24.49 -8.34
N PRO A 66 3.25 -24.71 -7.81
CA PRO A 66 3.96 -25.97 -7.96
C PRO A 66 3.15 -27.19 -7.49
N LYS A 67 3.11 -28.23 -8.31
CA LYS A 67 2.51 -29.52 -7.94
C LYS A 67 3.25 -30.08 -6.71
N GLY A 68 2.55 -30.40 -5.65
CA GLY A 68 3.12 -30.90 -4.39
C GLY A 68 3.01 -29.90 -3.23
N ILE A 69 2.56 -28.70 -3.45
CA ILE A 69 2.12 -27.82 -2.39
C ILE A 69 0.63 -28.10 -2.10
N ASN A 70 0.34 -28.65 -0.92
CA ASN A 70 -1.02 -28.77 -0.46
C ASN A 70 -1.48 -27.43 0.11
N TYR A 71 -2.56 -26.87 -0.44
CA TYR A 71 -3.11 -25.60 0.00
C TYR A 71 -4.64 -25.63 0.06
N ILE A 72 -5.19 -24.76 0.86
CA ILE A 72 -6.63 -24.52 0.92
C ILE A 72 -7.00 -23.55 -0.22
N GLN A 73 -7.93 -23.97 -1.08
CA GLN A 73 -8.52 -23.09 -2.08
C GLN A 73 -9.83 -22.53 -1.52
N ALA A 74 -9.82 -21.25 -1.15
CA ALA A 74 -10.99 -20.56 -0.59
C ALA A 74 -11.77 -19.84 -1.69
N LYS A 75 -13.08 -20.06 -1.75
CA LYS A 75 -13.98 -19.33 -2.65
C LYS A 75 -14.04 -17.86 -2.22
N PRO A 76 -13.93 -16.88 -3.14
CA PRO A 76 -14.02 -15.47 -2.82
C PRO A 76 -15.35 -15.10 -2.16
N ARG A 77 -15.30 -14.37 -1.03
CA ARG A 77 -16.48 -13.94 -0.26
C ARG A 77 -16.47 -12.41 -0.10
N MET A 78 -16.70 -11.67 -1.19
CA MET A 78 -16.57 -10.21 -1.21
C MET A 78 -17.35 -9.51 -0.11
N LYS A 79 -18.58 -9.95 0.19
CA LYS A 79 -19.37 -9.41 1.31
C LYS A 79 -18.61 -9.50 2.63
N LYS A 80 -17.95 -10.63 2.90
CA LYS A 80 -17.16 -10.84 4.12
C LYS A 80 -15.96 -9.88 4.17
N TYR A 81 -15.28 -9.66 3.03
CA TYR A 81 -14.16 -8.74 2.97
C TYR A 81 -14.60 -7.29 3.23
N ILE A 82 -15.76 -6.88 2.70
CA ILE A 82 -16.36 -5.57 2.99
C ILE A 82 -16.71 -5.44 4.48
N GLU A 83 -17.24 -6.49 5.12
CA GLU A 83 -17.53 -6.51 6.57
C GLU A 83 -16.24 -6.27 7.39
N TYR A 84 -15.14 -6.95 7.06
CA TYR A 84 -13.85 -6.74 7.73
C TYR A 84 -13.28 -5.36 7.48
N SER A 85 -13.30 -4.89 6.24
CA SER A 85 -12.87 -3.53 5.89
C SER A 85 -13.64 -2.47 6.67
N SER A 86 -14.98 -2.61 6.79
CA SER A 86 -15.84 -1.71 7.55
C SER A 86 -15.52 -1.74 9.05
N ARG A 87 -15.24 -2.91 9.63
CA ARG A 87 -14.80 -3.02 11.03
C ARG A 87 -13.49 -2.30 11.26
N ILE A 88 -12.52 -2.44 10.34
CA ILE A 88 -11.21 -1.77 10.42
C ILE A 88 -11.38 -0.26 10.24
N TYR A 89 -12.26 0.19 9.34
CA TYR A 89 -12.60 1.61 9.25
C TYR A 89 -13.15 2.14 10.58
N GLY A 90 -13.99 1.36 11.27
CA GLY A 90 -14.45 1.67 12.63
C GLY A 90 -13.32 1.79 13.65
N ILE A 91 -12.21 1.05 13.47
CA ILE A 91 -11.01 1.21 14.31
C ILE A 91 -10.33 2.55 14.01
N TYR A 92 -10.15 2.93 12.75
CA TYR A 92 -9.57 4.24 12.39
C TYR A 92 -10.33 5.40 13.04
N LEU A 93 -11.67 5.31 13.09
CA LEU A 93 -12.54 6.32 13.72
C LEU A 93 -12.35 6.47 15.24
N LYS A 94 -11.70 5.54 15.92
CA LYS A 94 -11.32 5.70 17.34
C LYS A 94 -10.17 6.70 17.51
N TYR A 95 -9.37 6.92 16.46
CA TYR A 95 -8.12 7.68 16.51
C TYR A 95 -8.20 9.01 15.78
N VAL A 96 -8.91 9.05 14.66
CA VAL A 96 -9.04 10.24 13.80
C VAL A 96 -10.48 10.42 13.35
N SER A 97 -10.85 11.64 13.01
CA SER A 97 -12.17 11.94 12.49
C SER A 97 -12.36 11.40 11.06
N LYS A 98 -13.61 11.17 10.67
CA LYS A 98 -13.93 10.68 9.32
C LYS A 98 -13.46 11.63 8.20
N GLU A 99 -13.35 12.92 8.51
CA GLU A 99 -12.88 13.96 7.58
C GLU A 99 -11.40 13.78 7.23
N ASP A 100 -10.62 13.19 8.14
CA ASP A 100 -9.18 12.98 8.02
C ASP A 100 -8.83 11.55 7.53
N ILE A 101 -9.82 10.74 7.13
CA ILE A 101 -9.63 9.40 6.55
C ILE A 101 -10.00 9.42 5.08
N HIS A 102 -9.10 8.98 4.21
CA HIS A 102 -9.38 8.67 2.81
C HIS A 102 -9.23 7.16 2.57
N VAL A 103 -10.35 6.49 2.32
CA VAL A 103 -10.36 5.06 1.94
C VAL A 103 -9.94 4.96 0.48
N TYR A 104 -8.72 4.48 0.25
CA TYR A 104 -8.15 4.35 -1.09
C TYR A 104 -8.61 3.07 -1.79
N SER A 105 -8.70 1.97 -1.04
CA SER A 105 -9.23 0.69 -1.50
C SER A 105 -9.92 -0.08 -0.37
N ILE A 106 -10.33 -1.31 -0.61
CA ILE A 106 -10.93 -2.19 0.41
C ILE A 106 -9.95 -2.56 1.54
N ASP A 107 -8.66 -2.49 1.26
CA ASP A 107 -7.57 -2.92 2.16
C ASP A 107 -6.56 -1.81 2.45
N GLU A 108 -6.74 -0.61 1.88
CA GLU A 108 -5.80 0.50 2.04
C GLU A 108 -6.51 1.82 2.36
N ALA A 109 -5.98 2.57 3.33
CA ALA A 109 -6.48 3.87 3.72
C ALA A 109 -5.36 4.86 4.06
N PHE A 110 -5.61 6.14 3.77
CA PHE A 110 -4.80 7.26 4.24
C PHE A 110 -5.48 7.97 5.40
N LEU A 111 -4.68 8.35 6.40
CA LEU A 111 -5.13 9.10 7.57
C LEU A 111 -4.25 10.36 7.73
N ASP A 112 -4.85 11.53 7.77
CA ASP A 112 -4.15 12.74 8.24
C ASP A 112 -4.12 12.72 9.77
N VAL A 113 -2.96 12.53 10.35
CA VAL A 113 -2.78 12.41 11.80
C VAL A 113 -2.22 13.68 12.44
N THR A 114 -2.01 14.72 11.65
CA THR A 114 -1.31 15.95 12.05
C THR A 114 -1.84 16.56 13.34
N SER A 115 -3.16 16.77 13.42
CA SER A 115 -3.80 17.43 14.59
C SER A 115 -3.91 16.52 15.81
N TYR A 116 -3.73 15.21 15.64
CA TYR A 116 -3.92 14.21 16.70
C TYR A 116 -2.66 13.87 17.48
N LEU A 117 -1.47 14.12 16.89
CA LEU A 117 -0.19 13.77 17.52
C LEU A 117 0.01 14.43 18.87
N SER A 118 -0.35 15.71 19.01
CA SER A 118 -0.27 16.43 20.27
C SER A 118 -1.29 15.91 21.29
N LEU A 119 -2.49 15.52 20.84
CA LEU A 119 -3.53 14.95 21.68
C LEU A 119 -3.09 13.61 22.30
N TYR A 120 -2.52 12.73 21.48
CA TYR A 120 -2.05 11.41 21.93
C TYR A 120 -0.65 11.46 22.56
N LYS A 121 0.07 12.59 22.44
CA LYS A 121 1.48 12.72 22.88
C LYS A 121 2.37 11.64 22.26
N MET A 122 2.16 11.37 20.99
CA MET A 122 2.87 10.34 20.22
C MET A 122 3.48 10.95 18.96
N ASN A 123 4.59 10.37 18.52
CA ASN A 123 5.06 10.61 17.15
C ASN A 123 4.22 9.81 16.13
N PRO A 124 4.28 10.12 14.82
CA PRO A 124 3.43 9.46 13.82
C PRO A 124 3.63 7.94 13.73
N SER A 125 4.86 7.45 13.90
CA SER A 125 5.17 6.01 13.85
C SER A 125 4.63 5.27 15.08
N GLU A 126 4.66 5.90 16.26
CA GLU A 126 4.06 5.35 17.48
C GLU A 126 2.54 5.23 17.34
N LEU A 127 1.88 6.25 16.77
CA LEU A 127 0.44 6.20 16.53
C LEU A 127 0.09 5.13 15.49
N ALA A 128 0.87 5.01 14.41
CA ALA A 128 0.69 3.93 13.43
C ALA A 128 0.77 2.54 14.09
N LYS A 129 1.75 2.34 14.98
CA LYS A 129 1.93 1.09 15.72
C LYS A 129 0.74 0.76 16.62
N VAL A 130 0.19 1.76 17.30
CA VAL A 130 -1.01 1.59 18.16
C VAL A 130 -2.23 1.20 17.31
N ILE A 131 -2.45 1.89 16.18
CA ILE A 131 -3.56 1.57 15.27
C ILE A 131 -3.41 0.16 14.68
N MET A 132 -2.22 -0.21 14.21
CA MET A 132 -1.94 -1.55 13.66
C MET A 132 -2.16 -2.64 14.69
N LYS A 133 -1.79 -2.38 15.96
CA LYS A 133 -2.03 -3.31 17.07
C LYS A 133 -3.53 -3.49 17.33
N ASP A 134 -4.32 -2.40 17.39
CA ASP A 134 -5.78 -2.47 17.57
C ASP A 134 -6.46 -3.24 16.41
N ILE A 135 -6.00 -3.03 15.17
CA ILE A 135 -6.48 -3.81 14.01
C ILE A 135 -6.23 -5.30 14.24
N TYR A 136 -5.02 -5.68 14.62
CA TYR A 136 -4.66 -7.08 14.84
C TYR A 136 -5.44 -7.71 16.01
N GLU A 137 -5.50 -7.05 17.15
CA GLU A 137 -6.21 -7.53 18.34
C GLU A 137 -7.72 -7.66 18.11
N THR A 138 -8.29 -6.76 17.30
CA THR A 138 -9.76 -6.77 17.04
C THR A 138 -10.14 -7.73 15.92
N THR A 139 -9.29 -7.93 14.91
CA THR A 139 -9.66 -8.63 13.67
C THR A 139 -8.77 -9.82 13.32
N GLY A 140 -7.62 -9.99 13.96
CA GLY A 140 -6.60 -10.96 13.57
C GLY A 140 -5.85 -10.61 12.27
N ILE A 141 -6.14 -9.45 11.66
CA ILE A 141 -5.51 -9.02 10.41
C ILE A 141 -4.27 -8.19 10.69
N THR A 142 -3.16 -8.56 10.05
CA THR A 142 -1.90 -7.80 10.14
C THR A 142 -1.90 -6.66 9.12
N ALA A 143 -1.37 -5.52 9.53
CA ALA A 143 -1.19 -4.35 8.66
C ALA A 143 0.29 -4.00 8.45
N THR A 144 0.54 -3.14 7.47
CA THR A 144 1.80 -2.43 7.22
C THR A 144 1.46 -0.95 7.14
N ALA A 145 2.33 -0.08 7.60
CA ALA A 145 2.11 1.36 7.55
C ALA A 145 3.29 2.09 6.89
N GLY A 146 2.96 3.11 6.11
CA GLY A 146 3.90 4.14 5.68
C GLY A 146 3.54 5.46 6.36
N VAL A 147 4.55 6.14 6.86
CA VAL A 147 4.45 7.48 7.46
C VAL A 147 5.12 8.46 6.54
N GLY A 148 4.45 9.55 6.20
CA GLY A 148 5.02 10.59 5.32
C GLY A 148 4.55 11.98 5.68
N THR A 149 5.30 12.99 5.20
CA THR A 149 4.93 14.40 5.38
C THR A 149 3.88 14.87 4.36
N ASN A 150 3.51 14.01 3.42
CA ASN A 150 2.36 14.13 2.53
C ASN A 150 1.85 12.73 2.14
N MET A 151 0.74 12.63 1.41
CA MET A 151 0.14 11.33 1.05
C MET A 151 1.05 10.51 0.11
N TYR A 152 1.76 11.16 -0.82
CA TYR A 152 2.70 10.47 -1.70
C TYR A 152 3.84 9.82 -0.91
N LEU A 153 4.50 10.57 -0.04
CA LEU A 153 5.58 10.03 0.79
C LEU A 153 5.11 8.95 1.75
N ALA A 154 3.90 9.07 2.31
CA ALA A 154 3.31 8.00 3.12
C ALA A 154 3.09 6.71 2.30
N LYS A 155 2.61 6.84 1.05
CA LYS A 155 2.44 5.71 0.14
C LYS A 155 3.77 5.06 -0.26
N ILE A 156 4.78 5.86 -0.60
CA ILE A 156 6.11 5.35 -0.95
C ILE A 156 6.79 4.69 0.27
N ALA A 157 6.65 5.29 1.46
CA ALA A 157 7.12 4.67 2.69
C ALA A 157 6.50 3.29 2.94
N LEU A 158 5.20 3.14 2.66
CA LEU A 158 4.49 1.86 2.73
C LEU A 158 5.02 0.85 1.70
N ASP A 159 5.11 1.26 0.43
CA ASP A 159 5.36 0.34 -0.68
C ASP A 159 6.82 -0.09 -0.78
N ILE A 160 7.76 0.78 -0.41
CA ILE A 160 9.20 0.53 -0.51
C ILE A 160 9.82 0.35 0.87
N THR A 161 9.81 1.38 1.72
CA THR A 161 10.60 1.41 2.96
C THR A 161 10.09 0.40 4.00
N ALA A 162 8.78 0.28 4.20
CA ALA A 162 8.19 -0.58 5.23
C ALA A 162 8.47 -2.08 5.02
N LYS A 163 8.83 -2.49 3.80
CA LYS A 163 9.19 -3.88 3.49
C LYS A 163 10.56 -4.29 4.05
N HIS A 164 11.40 -3.32 4.36
CA HIS A 164 12.78 -3.53 4.80
C HIS A 164 12.98 -3.31 6.30
N VAL A 165 11.90 -2.99 7.05
CA VAL A 165 11.94 -2.77 8.49
C VAL A 165 11.13 -3.83 9.24
N SER A 166 11.62 -4.20 10.43
CA SER A 166 11.08 -5.33 11.19
C SER A 166 9.70 -5.07 11.80
N ASP A 167 9.37 -3.81 12.10
CA ASP A 167 8.08 -3.39 12.66
C ASP A 167 7.01 -3.10 11.60
N ASN A 168 7.37 -3.23 10.30
CA ASN A 168 6.50 -2.97 9.16
C ASN A 168 5.97 -1.51 9.09
N ILE A 169 6.75 -0.56 9.58
CA ILE A 169 6.44 0.87 9.54
C ILE A 169 7.57 1.62 8.84
N GLY A 170 7.32 2.09 7.61
CA GLY A 170 8.25 2.95 6.89
C GLY A 170 8.03 4.42 7.24
N TYR A 171 9.09 5.24 7.18
CA TYR A 171 9.00 6.69 7.36
C TYR A 171 9.78 7.41 6.28
N LEU A 172 9.15 8.39 5.64
CA LEU A 172 9.78 9.30 4.68
C LEU A 172 9.32 10.75 4.91
N ASP A 173 10.28 11.64 4.96
CA ASP A 173 10.12 13.06 4.62
C ASP A 173 10.80 13.35 3.29
N VAL A 174 10.76 14.60 2.83
CA VAL A 174 11.33 14.99 1.54
C VAL A 174 12.85 14.76 1.46
N ASP A 175 13.56 15.06 2.54
CA ASP A 175 15.02 14.93 2.56
C ASP A 175 15.43 13.45 2.51
N LYS A 176 14.82 12.63 3.35
CA LYS A 176 15.05 11.19 3.39
C LYS A 176 14.62 10.49 2.08
N TYR A 177 13.52 10.93 1.48
CA TYR A 177 13.10 10.44 0.17
C TYR A 177 14.18 10.68 -0.90
N LYS A 178 14.75 11.89 -0.95
CA LYS A 178 15.81 12.23 -1.89
C LYS A 178 17.10 11.44 -1.62
N GLU A 179 17.48 11.31 -0.36
CA GLU A 179 18.68 10.59 0.05
C GLU A 179 18.61 9.09 -0.25
N GLU A 180 17.48 8.45 0.04
CA GLU A 180 17.36 6.99 0.00
C GLU A 180 16.75 6.45 -1.30
N LEU A 181 15.87 7.22 -1.97
CA LEU A 181 15.03 6.69 -3.03
C LEU A 181 15.14 7.39 -4.38
N TRP A 182 15.84 8.51 -4.51
CA TRP A 182 15.98 9.18 -5.81
C TRP A 182 16.56 8.27 -6.89
N HIS A 183 17.50 7.39 -6.52
CA HIS A 183 18.14 6.42 -7.42
C HIS A 183 17.58 4.99 -7.28
N HIS A 184 16.42 4.84 -6.63
CA HIS A 184 15.76 3.54 -6.53
C HIS A 184 15.20 3.11 -7.88
N ILE A 185 15.43 1.85 -8.23
CA ILE A 185 14.90 1.17 -9.42
C ILE A 185 14.21 -0.14 -9.02
N PRO A 186 13.17 -0.55 -9.73
CA PRO A 186 12.59 0.04 -10.94
C PRO A 186 11.63 1.21 -10.61
N LEU A 187 11.38 2.08 -11.59
CA LEU A 187 10.41 3.18 -11.45
C LEU A 187 8.98 2.69 -11.18
N THR A 188 8.65 1.46 -11.57
CA THR A 188 7.33 0.85 -11.30
C THR A 188 7.06 0.57 -9.82
N ASP A 189 8.03 0.72 -8.92
CA ASP A 189 7.82 0.63 -7.48
C ASP A 189 7.21 1.93 -6.92
N PHE A 190 7.28 3.03 -7.68
CA PHE A 190 6.72 4.31 -7.28
C PHE A 190 5.23 4.41 -7.65
N TRP A 191 4.46 4.96 -6.72
CA TRP A 191 3.02 5.13 -6.89
C TRP A 191 2.68 5.90 -8.17
N GLN A 192 1.69 5.40 -8.92
CA GLN A 192 1.21 5.89 -10.21
C GLN A 192 2.17 5.69 -11.41
N ILE A 193 3.34 5.10 -11.23
CA ILE A 193 4.22 4.73 -12.34
C ILE A 193 4.02 3.27 -12.70
N GLY A 194 3.23 3.00 -13.73
CA GLY A 194 3.10 1.66 -14.28
C GLY A 194 4.10 1.39 -15.41
N LYS A 195 4.18 0.13 -15.88
CA LYS A 195 5.09 -0.29 -16.96
C LYS A 195 5.02 0.57 -18.23
N GLY A 196 3.82 1.08 -18.57
CA GLY A 196 3.65 1.95 -19.73
C GLY A 196 4.37 3.30 -19.58
N ILE A 197 4.31 3.91 -18.39
CA ILE A 197 5.01 5.15 -18.08
C ILE A 197 6.51 4.90 -18.04
N GLU A 198 6.96 3.89 -17.30
CA GLU A 198 8.37 3.48 -17.20
C GLU A 198 8.98 3.24 -18.59
N THR A 199 8.30 2.49 -19.48
CA THR A 199 8.79 2.24 -20.84
C THR A 199 8.98 3.54 -21.64
N ARG A 200 8.09 4.52 -21.46
CA ARG A 200 8.18 5.82 -22.13
C ARG A 200 9.30 6.68 -21.55
N LEU A 201 9.46 6.69 -20.22
CA LEU A 201 10.58 7.37 -19.55
C LEU A 201 11.92 6.79 -19.99
N ASN A 202 12.06 5.47 -20.03
CA ASN A 202 13.30 4.81 -20.47
C ASN A 202 13.68 5.13 -21.92
N LYS A 203 12.70 5.35 -22.81
CA LYS A 203 12.97 5.82 -24.20
C LYS A 203 13.54 7.24 -24.24
N LEU A 204 13.31 8.05 -23.21
CA LEU A 204 13.88 9.38 -23.05
C LEU A 204 15.22 9.37 -22.31
N GLY A 205 15.73 8.19 -21.91
CA GLY A 205 16.96 8.06 -21.11
C GLY A 205 16.76 8.36 -19.63
N ILE A 206 15.51 8.27 -19.13
CA ILE A 206 15.12 8.56 -17.75
C ILE A 206 14.85 7.21 -17.05
N TYR A 207 15.61 6.91 -16.00
CA TYR A 207 15.59 5.58 -15.36
C TYR A 207 15.22 5.59 -13.87
N ASP A 208 15.29 6.75 -13.20
CA ASP A 208 14.99 6.92 -11.78
C ASP A 208 14.29 8.25 -11.50
N MET A 209 13.96 8.50 -10.23
CA MET A 209 13.26 9.72 -9.83
C MET A 209 14.17 10.97 -9.89
N TYR A 210 15.47 10.79 -9.74
CA TYR A 210 16.43 11.87 -9.90
C TYR A 210 16.45 12.35 -11.36
N ASP A 211 16.45 11.45 -12.31
CA ASP A 211 16.41 11.78 -13.74
C ASP A 211 15.11 12.54 -14.08
N ILE A 212 13.96 12.10 -13.55
CA ILE A 212 12.69 12.82 -13.74
C ILE A 212 12.80 14.26 -13.20
N ALA A 213 13.31 14.41 -11.96
CA ALA A 213 13.43 15.70 -11.27
C ALA A 213 14.33 16.69 -12.02
N HIS A 214 15.32 16.21 -12.78
CA HIS A 214 16.31 17.05 -13.48
C HIS A 214 16.10 17.09 -15.01
N THR A 215 15.05 16.44 -15.52
CA THR A 215 14.67 16.56 -16.94
C THR A 215 13.89 17.85 -17.18
N ASP A 216 14.13 18.47 -18.34
CA ASP A 216 13.36 19.66 -18.77
C ASP A 216 11.86 19.35 -18.77
N GLU A 217 11.07 20.17 -18.07
CA GLU A 217 9.65 19.98 -17.93
C GLU A 217 8.92 19.94 -19.28
N GLY A 218 9.38 20.73 -20.28
CA GLY A 218 8.80 20.75 -21.62
C GLY A 218 8.88 19.40 -22.31
N ILE A 219 9.95 18.63 -22.08
CA ILE A 219 10.10 17.25 -22.58
C ILE A 219 9.05 16.35 -21.93
N LEU A 220 8.89 16.45 -20.62
CA LEU A 220 7.90 15.66 -19.87
C LEU A 220 6.47 16.02 -20.27
N TYR A 221 6.14 17.32 -20.38
CA TYR A 221 4.81 17.75 -20.83
C TYR A 221 4.51 17.34 -22.27
N LYS A 222 5.50 17.37 -23.17
CA LYS A 222 5.35 16.90 -24.55
C LYS A 222 5.01 15.40 -24.61
N GLU A 223 5.64 14.60 -23.76
CA GLU A 223 5.47 13.14 -23.75
C GLU A 223 4.22 12.71 -22.96
N PHE A 224 3.96 13.31 -21.79
CA PHE A 224 2.95 12.84 -20.86
C PHE A 224 1.71 13.74 -20.74
N GLY A 225 1.73 14.92 -21.40
CA GLY A 225 0.65 15.91 -21.30
C GLY A 225 0.46 16.37 -19.85
N VAL A 226 -0.79 16.56 -19.45
CA VAL A 226 -1.13 17.01 -18.07
C VAL A 226 -0.62 16.06 -16.98
N ASN A 227 -0.40 14.80 -17.32
CA ASN A 227 0.13 13.82 -16.38
C ASN A 227 1.62 14.05 -16.02
N ALA A 228 2.34 14.90 -16.79
CA ALA A 228 3.71 15.27 -16.44
C ALA A 228 3.79 15.96 -15.08
N LYS A 229 2.74 16.73 -14.72
CA LYS A 229 2.76 17.48 -13.46
C LYS A 229 2.94 16.59 -12.24
N PHE A 230 2.20 15.47 -12.13
CA PHE A 230 2.40 14.59 -10.97
C PHE A 230 3.75 13.87 -11.03
N LEU A 231 4.30 13.54 -12.22
CA LEU A 231 5.64 12.95 -12.32
C LEU A 231 6.70 13.93 -11.79
N ILE A 232 6.59 15.20 -12.16
CA ILE A 232 7.49 16.26 -11.70
C ILE A 232 7.33 16.46 -10.19
N ASP A 233 6.11 16.70 -9.70
CA ASP A 233 5.85 16.94 -8.28
C ASP A 233 6.35 15.76 -7.43
N HIS A 234 5.99 14.53 -7.81
CA HIS A 234 6.38 13.31 -7.08
C HIS A 234 7.89 13.07 -7.11
N SER A 235 8.59 13.41 -8.20
CA SER A 235 10.06 13.28 -8.25
C SER A 235 10.75 14.17 -7.22
N TRP A 236 10.15 15.30 -6.87
CA TRP A 236 10.61 16.19 -5.79
C TRP A 236 10.04 15.80 -4.40
N GLY A 237 9.25 14.73 -4.30
CA GLY A 237 8.59 14.33 -3.06
C GLY A 237 7.44 15.25 -2.65
N VAL A 238 6.83 15.94 -3.61
CA VAL A 238 5.73 16.91 -3.40
C VAL A 238 4.40 16.25 -3.79
N GLU A 239 3.38 16.40 -2.92
CA GLU A 239 1.99 16.04 -3.19
C GLU A 239 1.09 17.17 -2.68
N PRO A 240 0.52 17.97 -3.58
CA PRO A 240 -0.31 19.11 -3.18
C PRO A 240 -1.71 18.69 -2.70
N CYS A 241 -2.17 17.48 -3.05
CA CYS A 241 -3.52 17.02 -2.71
C CYS A 241 -3.67 16.77 -1.20
N LEU A 242 -4.76 17.26 -0.63
CA LEU A 242 -5.13 17.06 0.76
C LEU A 242 -6.36 16.17 0.87
N ILE A 243 -6.44 15.34 1.93
CA ILE A 243 -7.63 14.48 2.18
C ILE A 243 -8.91 15.34 2.24
N SER A 244 -8.85 16.51 2.86
CA SER A 244 -9.98 17.45 2.95
C SER A 244 -10.45 17.99 1.60
N GLU A 245 -9.61 17.94 0.57
CA GLU A 245 -9.96 18.39 -0.80
C GLU A 245 -10.58 17.26 -1.62
N ILE A 246 -10.10 16.02 -1.47
CA ILE A 246 -10.64 14.84 -2.16
C ILE A 246 -12.14 14.67 -1.86
N LYS A 247 -12.58 14.98 -0.65
CA LYS A 247 -13.97 14.78 -0.19
C LYS A 247 -14.96 15.88 -0.63
N LYS A 248 -14.51 16.88 -1.33
CA LYS A 248 -15.39 17.97 -1.83
C LYS A 248 -16.04 17.64 -3.18
N TYR A 249 -15.72 16.48 -3.78
CA TYR A 249 -16.21 16.04 -5.09
C TYR A 249 -17.03 14.73 -4.95
#